data_0abe4dd5f1dc0997e598b32ea9e4573e
#
_entry.id   0abe4dd5f1dc0997e598b32ea9e4573e
#
_cell.length_a   1.000
_cell.length_b   1.000
_cell.length_c   1.000
_cell.angle_alpha   90.00
_cell.angle_beta   90.00
_cell.angle_gamma   90.00
#
_symmetry.space_group_name_H-M   'P 1'
#
loop_
_entity.id
_entity.type
_entity.pdbx_description
1 polymer ?
#
loop_
_entity_poly.entity_id
_entity_poly.type
_entity_poly.pdbx_seq_one_letter_code
_entity_poly.pdbx_strand_id
1 'polypeptide(L)'
;MQQPEKTRSELWMDLALVAFLIGFDVTARVLPHAAGVWPVAASAIFAGRILRYPVLAVVVPLAAVMLSNLALPGEDWRVSLVVYGAVVLPAILGMLARRWRGALPVIAGTIANSLIFFALTNFAVWAFNGMYPMTFPGLAQCYVAALPFLDRTVFGDLFWVAVLFGGAWLVQHAPALMRRSS
;
A
#
# COMPACT_ATOMS: atom_id res chain seq x y z
N MET A 1 16.16 16.66 -29.74
CA MET A 1 15.63 15.27 -29.97
C MET A 1 16.21 14.40 -28.90
N GLN A 2 15.47 14.12 -27.84
CA GLN A 2 15.88 13.15 -26.78
C GLN A 2 15.64 11.74 -27.29
N GLN A 3 16.64 10.89 -27.08
CA GLN A 3 16.76 9.59 -27.72
C GLN A 3 15.65 8.62 -27.29
N PRO A 4 15.01 7.90 -28.23
CA PRO A 4 13.98 6.90 -27.92
C PRO A 4 14.47 5.74 -27.04
N GLU A 5 15.77 5.45 -27.04
CA GLU A 5 16.38 4.41 -26.18
C GLU A 5 16.32 4.75 -24.68
N LYS A 6 16.52 6.02 -24.30
CA LYS A 6 16.48 6.42 -22.88
C LYS A 6 15.07 6.26 -22.31
N THR A 7 14.06 6.63 -23.05
CA THR A 7 12.65 6.46 -22.65
C THR A 7 12.27 4.99 -22.52
N ARG A 8 12.82 4.13 -23.38
CA ARG A 8 12.54 2.69 -23.35
C ARG A 8 13.19 2.01 -22.14
N SER A 9 14.44 2.33 -21.80
CA SER A 9 15.12 1.78 -20.63
C SER A 9 14.44 2.22 -19.32
N GLU A 10 13.94 3.44 -19.26
CA GLU A 10 13.21 3.99 -18.12
C GLU A 10 11.88 3.28 -17.90
N LEU A 11 11.17 2.98 -18.99
CA LEU A 11 9.92 2.20 -18.91
C LEU A 11 10.17 0.78 -18.39
N TRP A 12 11.23 0.11 -18.87
CA TRP A 12 11.58 -1.23 -18.38
C TRP A 12 11.94 -1.24 -16.90
N MET A 13 12.61 -0.21 -16.39
CA MET A 13 12.90 -0.07 -14.96
C MET A 13 11.61 0.10 -14.15
N ASP A 14 10.67 0.94 -14.61
CA ASP A 14 9.38 1.10 -13.94
C ASP A 14 8.58 -0.21 -13.95
N LEU A 15 8.55 -0.94 -15.07
CA LEU A 15 7.88 -2.24 -15.16
C LEU A 15 8.53 -3.31 -14.27
N ALA A 16 9.85 -3.35 -14.19
CA ALA A 16 10.55 -4.25 -13.29
C ALA A 16 10.24 -3.96 -11.82
N LEU A 17 10.19 -2.68 -11.45
CA LEU A 17 9.80 -2.25 -10.10
C LEU A 17 8.34 -2.62 -9.80
N VAL A 18 7.42 -2.42 -10.74
CA VAL A 18 6.02 -2.82 -10.61
C VAL A 18 5.91 -4.33 -10.39
N ALA A 19 6.57 -5.14 -11.22
CA ALA A 19 6.56 -6.59 -11.08
C ALA A 19 7.14 -7.05 -9.73
N PHE A 20 8.23 -6.42 -9.28
CA PHE A 20 8.82 -6.67 -7.96
C PHE A 20 7.83 -6.35 -6.83
N LEU A 21 7.21 -5.16 -6.83
CA LEU A 21 6.28 -4.74 -5.78
C LEU A 21 5.05 -5.65 -5.74
N ILE A 22 4.47 -6.00 -6.90
CA ILE A 22 3.33 -6.92 -6.96
C ILE A 22 3.72 -8.30 -6.42
N GLY A 23 4.84 -8.87 -6.85
CA GLY A 23 5.31 -10.16 -6.37
C GLY A 23 5.60 -10.16 -4.87
N PHE A 24 6.22 -9.09 -4.37
CA PHE A 24 6.47 -8.89 -2.95
C PHE A 24 5.18 -8.83 -2.14
N ASP A 25 4.21 -8.01 -2.56
CA ASP A 25 2.92 -7.85 -1.89
C ASP A 25 2.10 -9.15 -1.89
N VAL A 26 2.04 -9.85 -3.04
CA VAL A 26 1.35 -11.14 -3.15
C VAL A 26 1.99 -12.17 -2.21
N THR A 27 3.30 -12.28 -2.22
CA THR A 27 4.05 -13.21 -1.36
C THR A 27 3.80 -12.90 0.11
N ALA A 28 3.90 -11.63 0.50
CA ALA A 28 3.67 -11.21 1.88
C ALA A 28 2.21 -11.46 2.32
N ARG A 29 1.22 -11.35 1.44
CA ARG A 29 -0.18 -11.61 1.78
C ARG A 29 -0.53 -13.09 1.90
N VAL A 30 0.12 -13.94 1.11
CA VAL A 30 -0.15 -15.39 1.07
C VAL A 30 0.63 -16.15 2.16
N LEU A 31 1.84 -15.69 2.49
CA LEU A 31 2.64 -16.33 3.54
C LEU A 31 2.05 -16.06 4.94
N PRO A 32 2.18 -17.01 5.90
CA PRO A 32 1.77 -16.79 7.29
C PRO A 32 2.51 -15.61 7.92
N HIS A 33 1.76 -14.64 8.43
CA HIS A 33 2.29 -13.45 9.12
C HIS A 33 1.27 -12.88 10.10
N ALA A 34 1.67 -11.87 10.88
CA ALA A 34 0.78 -11.18 11.79
C ALA A 34 -0.32 -10.42 11.01
N ALA A 35 -1.57 -10.62 11.37
CA ALA A 35 -2.71 -9.95 10.75
C ALA A 35 -2.58 -8.41 10.87
N GLY A 36 -2.83 -7.71 9.77
CA GLY A 36 -2.74 -6.24 9.69
C GLY A 36 -1.35 -5.67 9.38
N VAL A 37 -0.33 -6.51 9.11
CA VAL A 37 1.04 -6.07 8.80
C VAL A 37 1.40 -6.45 7.36
N TRP A 38 0.71 -5.88 6.39
CA TRP A 38 0.95 -6.12 4.96
C TRP A 38 1.66 -4.93 4.29
N PRO A 39 2.55 -5.16 3.32
CA PRO A 39 3.27 -4.08 2.63
C PRO A 39 2.44 -3.32 1.59
N VAL A 40 1.24 -3.78 1.23
CA VAL A 40 0.44 -3.29 0.09
C VAL A 40 0.26 -1.77 0.08
N ALA A 41 -0.11 -1.18 1.22
CA ALA A 41 -0.28 0.27 1.32
C ALA A 41 1.05 1.01 1.18
N ALA A 42 2.11 0.50 1.80
CA ALA A 42 3.46 1.07 1.69
C ALA A 42 4.01 0.97 0.27
N SER A 43 3.83 -0.19 -0.39
CA SER A 43 4.19 -0.41 -1.81
C SER A 43 3.43 0.53 -2.73
N ALA A 44 2.14 0.75 -2.48
CA ALA A 44 1.33 1.68 -3.25
C ALA A 44 1.78 3.15 -3.08
N ILE A 45 2.07 3.59 -1.83
CA ILE A 45 2.62 4.93 -1.57
C ILE A 45 3.99 5.09 -2.23
N PHE A 46 4.85 4.06 -2.13
CA PHE A 46 6.16 4.05 -2.74
C PHE A 46 6.05 4.13 -4.27
N ALA A 47 5.23 3.28 -4.88
CA ALA A 47 4.96 3.31 -6.31
C ALA A 47 4.40 4.67 -6.75
N GLY A 48 3.42 5.19 -6.00
CA GLY A 48 2.85 6.51 -6.22
C GLY A 48 3.89 7.62 -6.22
N ARG A 49 4.90 7.55 -5.35
CA ARG A 49 5.94 8.57 -5.25
C ARG A 49 7.05 8.42 -6.28
N ILE A 50 7.41 7.19 -6.67
CA ILE A 50 8.63 6.91 -7.46
C ILE A 50 8.34 6.68 -8.94
N LEU A 51 7.28 5.90 -9.27
CA LEU A 51 6.97 5.55 -10.66
C LEU A 51 6.57 6.78 -11.47
N ARG A 52 7.07 6.88 -12.69
CA ARG A 52 6.79 8.01 -13.59
C ARG A 52 5.35 8.00 -14.10
N TYR A 53 4.81 6.82 -14.34
CA TYR A 53 3.47 6.63 -14.88
C TYR A 53 2.44 6.40 -13.76
N PRO A 54 1.51 7.33 -13.51
CA PRO A 54 0.51 7.23 -12.44
C PRO A 54 -0.33 5.95 -12.52
N VAL A 55 -0.63 5.49 -13.73
CA VAL A 55 -1.40 4.26 -13.96
C VAL A 55 -0.69 3.05 -13.36
N LEU A 56 0.64 2.93 -13.52
CA LEU A 56 1.42 1.84 -12.97
C LEU A 56 1.38 1.83 -11.44
N ALA A 57 1.35 2.99 -10.81
CA ALA A 57 1.26 3.11 -9.35
C ALA A 57 -0.08 2.57 -8.82
N VAL A 58 -1.17 2.76 -9.56
CA VAL A 58 -2.49 2.23 -9.22
C VAL A 58 -2.59 0.72 -9.50
N VAL A 59 -1.93 0.25 -10.55
CA VAL A 59 -1.89 -1.18 -10.89
C VAL A 59 -1.23 -2.02 -9.79
N VAL A 60 -0.20 -1.51 -9.12
CA VAL A 60 0.54 -2.26 -8.07
C VAL A 60 -0.41 -2.81 -6.98
N PRO A 61 -1.14 -1.98 -6.20
CA PRO A 61 -1.99 -2.51 -5.13
C PRO A 61 -3.19 -3.31 -5.67
N LEU A 62 -3.78 -2.91 -6.79
CA LEU A 62 -4.91 -3.64 -7.37
C LEU A 62 -4.51 -5.05 -7.81
N ALA A 63 -3.43 -5.17 -8.58
CA ALA A 63 -2.94 -6.46 -9.03
C ALA A 63 -2.50 -7.34 -7.85
N ALA A 64 -1.82 -6.76 -6.84
CA ALA A 64 -1.40 -7.49 -5.66
C ALA A 64 -2.59 -8.09 -4.90
N VAL A 65 -3.63 -7.30 -4.64
CA VAL A 65 -4.82 -7.76 -3.93
C VAL A 65 -5.61 -8.76 -4.76
N MET A 66 -5.83 -8.49 -6.06
CA MET A 66 -6.56 -9.40 -6.94
C MET A 66 -5.86 -10.76 -7.06
N LEU A 67 -4.55 -10.78 -7.30
CA LEU A 67 -3.80 -12.03 -7.43
C LEU A 67 -3.72 -12.81 -6.12
N SER A 68 -3.47 -12.14 -4.99
CA SER A 68 -3.43 -12.82 -3.69
C SER A 68 -4.80 -13.37 -3.25
N ASN A 69 -5.90 -12.71 -3.63
CA ASN A 69 -7.25 -13.21 -3.35
C ASN A 69 -7.60 -14.50 -4.08
N LEU A 70 -6.86 -14.89 -5.13
CA LEU A 70 -7.01 -16.22 -5.75
C LEU A 70 -6.56 -17.36 -4.82
N ALA A 71 -5.67 -17.07 -3.88
CA ALA A 71 -5.14 -18.05 -2.90
C ALA A 71 -5.73 -17.89 -1.49
N LEU A 72 -6.49 -16.83 -1.25
CA LEU A 72 -7.06 -16.53 0.07
C LEU A 72 -8.56 -16.85 0.10
N PRO A 73 -9.15 -17.10 1.30
CA PRO A 73 -10.59 -17.28 1.43
C PRO A 73 -11.36 -16.09 0.88
N GLY A 74 -12.47 -16.36 0.17
CA GLY A 74 -13.31 -15.33 -0.42
C GLY A 74 -14.09 -14.55 0.65
N GLU A 75 -14.29 -13.26 0.40
CA GLU A 75 -15.17 -12.37 1.15
C GLU A 75 -16.41 -12.02 0.33
N ASP A 76 -17.40 -11.37 0.95
CA ASP A 76 -18.54 -10.80 0.24
C ASP A 76 -18.02 -9.84 -0.86
N TRP A 77 -18.54 -10.00 -2.08
CA TRP A 77 -18.06 -9.22 -3.23
C TRP A 77 -18.22 -7.70 -3.05
N ARG A 78 -19.23 -7.26 -2.26
CA ARG A 78 -19.48 -5.84 -1.95
C ARG A 78 -18.39 -5.29 -1.02
N VAL A 79 -17.97 -6.08 -0.04
CA VAL A 79 -16.81 -5.73 0.81
C VAL A 79 -15.54 -5.68 -0.04
N SER A 80 -15.33 -6.66 -0.91
CA SER A 80 -14.20 -6.70 -1.84
C SER A 80 -14.13 -5.46 -2.76
N LEU A 81 -15.26 -4.98 -3.27
CA LEU A 81 -15.30 -3.75 -4.07
C LEU A 81 -14.83 -2.52 -3.28
N VAL A 82 -15.25 -2.39 -2.02
CA VAL A 82 -14.79 -1.30 -1.16
C VAL A 82 -13.30 -1.42 -0.89
N VAL A 83 -12.80 -2.63 -0.64
CA VAL A 83 -11.35 -2.89 -0.46
C VAL A 83 -10.58 -2.51 -1.72
N TYR A 84 -11.02 -2.91 -2.92
CA TYR A 84 -10.37 -2.53 -4.19
C TYR A 84 -10.35 -1.01 -4.41
N GLY A 85 -11.43 -0.30 -4.05
CA GLY A 85 -11.42 1.16 -4.07
C GLY A 85 -10.43 1.77 -3.06
N ALA A 86 -10.42 1.23 -1.85
CA ALA A 86 -9.58 1.75 -0.77
C ALA A 86 -8.07 1.52 -0.99
N VAL A 87 -7.67 0.39 -1.61
CA VAL A 87 -6.24 0.11 -1.86
C VAL A 87 -5.61 0.98 -2.95
N VAL A 88 -6.40 1.70 -3.72
CA VAL A 88 -5.91 2.70 -4.69
C VAL A 88 -5.49 4.00 -4.00
N LEU A 89 -6.12 4.33 -2.88
CA LEU A 89 -5.89 5.60 -2.17
C LEU A 89 -4.41 5.83 -1.80
N PRO A 90 -3.65 4.85 -1.25
CA PRO A 90 -2.26 5.08 -0.90
C PRO A 90 -1.39 5.43 -2.13
N ALA A 91 -1.67 4.88 -3.32
CA ALA A 91 -0.98 5.28 -4.54
C ALA A 91 -1.23 6.77 -4.87
N ILE A 92 -2.47 7.23 -4.73
CA ILE A 92 -2.83 8.65 -4.92
C ILE A 92 -2.11 9.53 -3.88
N LEU A 93 -2.11 9.14 -2.61
CA LEU A 93 -1.40 9.87 -1.56
C LEU A 93 0.12 9.92 -1.81
N GLY A 94 0.71 8.84 -2.32
CA GLY A 94 2.11 8.81 -2.78
C GLY A 94 2.37 9.78 -3.92
N MET A 95 1.48 9.85 -4.90
CA MET A 95 1.56 10.83 -6.00
C MET A 95 1.44 12.27 -5.51
N LEU A 96 0.53 12.54 -4.60
CA LEU A 96 0.37 13.87 -3.98
C LEU A 96 1.62 14.25 -3.18
N ALA A 97 2.21 13.30 -2.44
CA ALA A 97 3.41 13.51 -1.65
C ALA A 97 4.65 13.93 -2.48
N ARG A 98 4.63 13.76 -3.83
CA ARG A 98 5.70 14.24 -4.73
C ARG A 98 5.89 15.76 -4.69
N ARG A 99 4.82 16.49 -4.36
CA ARG A 99 4.82 17.96 -4.34
C ARG A 99 5.67 18.53 -3.21
N TRP A 100 5.98 17.73 -2.20
CA TRP A 100 6.75 18.15 -1.03
C TRP A 100 8.02 17.33 -0.87
N ARG A 101 9.04 17.96 -0.28
CA ARG A 101 10.31 17.31 0.05
C ARG A 101 10.25 16.68 1.44
N GLY A 102 11.09 15.65 1.68
CA GLY A 102 11.23 15.00 2.96
C GLY A 102 10.27 13.85 3.21
N ALA A 103 10.34 13.27 4.40
CA ALA A 103 9.60 12.10 4.82
C ALA A 103 8.19 12.44 5.36
N LEU A 104 7.99 13.65 5.90
CA LEU A 104 6.76 14.03 6.60
C LEU A 104 5.49 13.84 5.73
N PRO A 105 5.43 14.24 4.45
CA PRO A 105 4.26 14.00 3.62
C PRO A 105 3.95 12.52 3.40
N VAL A 106 4.97 11.68 3.33
CA VAL A 106 4.82 10.22 3.20
C VAL A 106 4.25 9.64 4.49
N ILE A 107 4.80 10.00 5.64
CA ILE A 107 4.33 9.55 6.97
C ILE A 107 2.88 9.99 7.19
N ALA A 108 2.57 11.25 6.94
CA ALA A 108 1.22 11.78 7.09
C ALA A 108 0.23 11.08 6.14
N GLY A 109 0.62 10.85 4.89
CA GLY A 109 -0.17 10.10 3.91
C GLY A 109 -0.40 8.65 4.32
N THR A 110 0.60 8.00 4.92
CA THR A 110 0.48 6.63 5.43
C THR A 110 -0.54 6.55 6.56
N ILE A 111 -0.44 7.42 7.56
CA ILE A 111 -1.39 7.46 8.69
C ILE A 111 -2.80 7.78 8.19
N ALA A 112 -2.94 8.77 7.31
CA ALA A 112 -4.23 9.12 6.73
C ALA A 112 -4.84 7.94 5.96
N ASN A 113 -4.02 7.22 5.18
CA ASN A 113 -4.46 6.01 4.49
C ASN A 113 -4.98 4.95 5.45
N SER A 114 -4.20 4.60 6.49
CA SER A 114 -4.59 3.57 7.46
C SER A 114 -5.93 3.90 8.13
N LEU A 115 -6.14 5.18 8.49
CA LEU A 115 -7.39 5.64 9.08
C LEU A 115 -8.57 5.58 8.11
N ILE A 116 -8.39 6.03 6.87
CA ILE A 116 -9.44 6.00 5.85
C ILE A 116 -9.76 4.56 5.45
N PHE A 117 -8.74 3.73 5.25
CA PHE A 117 -8.92 2.31 4.96
C PHE A 117 -9.72 1.63 6.09
N PHE A 118 -9.33 1.83 7.34
CA PHE A 118 -10.06 1.33 8.52
C PHE A 118 -11.52 1.79 8.51
N ALA A 119 -11.77 3.06 8.26
CA ALA A 119 -13.13 3.60 8.24
C ALA A 119 -13.98 2.95 7.13
N LEU A 120 -13.46 2.89 5.90
CA LEU A 120 -14.20 2.37 4.74
C LEU A 120 -14.46 0.87 4.84
N THR A 121 -13.44 0.07 5.21
CA THR A 121 -13.57 -1.39 5.23
C THR A 121 -14.44 -1.87 6.36
N ASN A 122 -14.37 -1.27 7.56
CA ASN A 122 -15.24 -1.64 8.66
C ASN A 122 -16.69 -1.19 8.43
N PHE A 123 -16.90 -0.04 7.76
CA PHE A 123 -18.23 0.33 7.31
C PHE A 123 -18.81 -0.73 6.34
N ALA A 124 -18.00 -1.20 5.38
CA ALA A 124 -18.43 -2.23 4.45
C ALA A 124 -18.74 -3.57 5.15
N VAL A 125 -17.92 -3.97 6.11
CA VAL A 125 -18.18 -5.16 6.95
C VAL A 125 -19.51 -5.02 7.69
N TRP A 126 -19.75 -3.90 8.35
CA TRP A 126 -21.03 -3.65 9.02
C TRP A 126 -22.21 -3.68 8.05
N ALA A 127 -22.08 -3.04 6.89
CA ALA A 127 -23.17 -2.88 5.93
C ALA A 127 -23.50 -4.17 5.16
N PHE A 128 -22.52 -5.05 4.92
CA PHE A 128 -22.70 -6.15 3.96
C PHE A 128 -22.41 -7.55 4.51
N ASN A 129 -21.67 -7.67 5.62
CA ASN A 129 -21.22 -8.99 6.10
C ASN A 129 -22.24 -9.69 7.03
N GLY A 130 -23.27 -8.96 7.50
CA GLY A 130 -24.31 -9.53 8.39
C GLY A 130 -23.84 -9.90 9.79
N MET A 131 -22.60 -9.59 10.18
CA MET A 131 -22.04 -9.90 11.50
C MET A 131 -22.59 -9.02 12.63
N TYR A 132 -23.05 -7.83 12.28
CA TYR A 132 -23.52 -6.82 13.24
C TYR A 132 -24.93 -6.34 12.88
N PRO A 133 -25.78 -5.98 13.86
CA PRO A 133 -27.09 -5.40 13.60
C PRO A 133 -26.95 -4.11 12.78
N MET A 134 -27.89 -3.89 11.84
CA MET A 134 -27.96 -2.65 11.02
C MET A 134 -28.54 -1.48 11.82
N THR A 135 -27.88 -1.14 12.92
CA THR A 135 -28.26 -0.07 13.87
C THR A 135 -27.01 0.73 14.25
N PHE A 136 -27.20 1.94 14.77
CA PHE A 136 -26.05 2.75 15.23
C PHE A 136 -25.22 2.05 16.33
N PRO A 137 -25.81 1.38 17.33
CA PRO A 137 -25.03 0.55 18.28
C PRO A 137 -24.26 -0.59 17.61
N GLY A 138 -24.84 -1.24 16.56
CA GLY A 138 -24.13 -2.28 15.80
C GLY A 138 -22.96 -1.76 14.99
N LEU A 139 -23.10 -0.57 14.42
CA LEU A 139 -21.99 0.13 13.77
C LEU A 139 -20.87 0.45 14.78
N ALA A 140 -21.20 1.01 15.92
CA ALA A 140 -20.24 1.31 16.98
C ALA A 140 -19.53 0.03 17.46
N GLN A 141 -20.26 -1.07 17.64
CA GLN A 141 -19.70 -2.38 18.02
C GLN A 141 -18.70 -2.89 16.96
N CYS A 142 -19.02 -2.77 15.66
CA CYS A 142 -18.11 -3.15 14.58
C CYS A 142 -16.79 -2.38 14.65
N TYR A 143 -16.85 -1.07 14.79
CA TYR A 143 -15.64 -0.24 14.86
C TYR A 143 -14.81 -0.49 16.13
N VAL A 144 -15.47 -0.64 17.29
CA VAL A 144 -14.79 -0.95 18.56
C VAL A 144 -14.06 -2.30 18.48
N ALA A 145 -14.72 -3.32 17.93
CA ALA A 145 -14.12 -4.65 17.74
C ALA A 145 -12.90 -4.61 16.77
N ALA A 146 -12.88 -3.64 15.85
CA ALA A 146 -11.81 -3.49 14.88
C ALA A 146 -10.62 -2.64 15.37
N LEU A 147 -10.74 -1.88 16.48
CA LEU A 147 -9.65 -1.01 16.99
C LEU A 147 -8.29 -1.72 17.18
N PRO A 148 -8.21 -2.97 17.69
CA PRO A 148 -6.94 -3.66 17.82
C PRO A 148 -6.23 -3.94 16.48
N PHE A 149 -6.98 -3.96 15.37
CA PHE A 149 -6.41 -4.12 14.04
C PHE A 149 -5.87 -2.79 13.49
N LEU A 150 -6.49 -1.66 13.87
CA LEU A 150 -6.03 -0.33 13.45
C LEU A 150 -4.60 -0.07 13.90
N ASP A 151 -4.29 -0.34 15.18
CA ASP A 151 -2.93 -0.16 15.71
C ASP A 151 -1.91 -0.94 14.89
N ARG A 152 -2.18 -2.23 14.65
CA ARG A 152 -1.31 -3.10 13.86
C ARG A 152 -1.15 -2.61 12.43
N THR A 153 -2.23 -2.13 11.81
CA THR A 153 -2.21 -1.60 10.45
C THR A 153 -1.34 -0.35 10.37
N VAL A 154 -1.54 0.62 11.29
CA VAL A 154 -0.75 1.86 11.30
C VAL A 154 0.75 1.57 11.50
N PHE A 155 1.09 0.74 12.49
CA PHE A 155 2.50 0.38 12.73
C PHE A 155 3.09 -0.44 11.59
N GLY A 156 2.33 -1.38 11.02
CA GLY A 156 2.74 -2.18 9.87
C GLY A 156 2.99 -1.34 8.62
N ASP A 157 2.07 -0.43 8.29
CA ASP A 157 2.21 0.47 7.15
C ASP A 157 3.43 1.38 7.31
N LEU A 158 3.64 1.97 8.50
CA LEU A 158 4.81 2.81 8.79
C LEU A 158 6.13 2.02 8.74
N PHE A 159 6.14 0.79 9.27
CA PHE A 159 7.29 -0.11 9.19
C PHE A 159 7.66 -0.39 7.73
N TRP A 160 6.71 -0.80 6.90
CA TRP A 160 6.96 -1.11 5.50
C TRP A 160 7.34 0.13 4.68
N VAL A 161 6.76 1.29 4.98
CA VAL A 161 7.21 2.58 4.41
C VAL A 161 8.68 2.83 4.74
N ALA A 162 9.07 2.66 6.00
CA ALA A 162 10.47 2.83 6.40
C ALA A 162 11.40 1.84 5.69
N VAL A 163 10.99 0.58 5.53
CA VAL A 163 11.76 -0.45 4.80
C VAL A 163 11.92 -0.09 3.33
N LEU A 164 10.84 0.25 2.62
CA LEU A 164 10.89 0.53 1.18
C LEU A 164 11.64 1.84 0.87
N PHE A 165 11.31 2.92 1.56
CA PHE A 165 11.99 4.22 1.33
C PHE A 165 13.41 4.22 1.86
N GLY A 166 13.65 3.59 3.02
CA GLY A 166 15.00 3.43 3.60
C GLY A 166 15.88 2.54 2.73
N GLY A 167 15.36 1.42 2.24
CA GLY A 167 16.06 0.54 1.29
C GLY A 167 16.43 1.26 -0.01
N ALA A 168 15.49 2.00 -0.60
CA ALA A 168 15.74 2.80 -1.80
C ALA A 168 16.82 3.89 -1.54
N TRP A 169 16.77 4.55 -0.39
CA TRP A 169 17.78 5.52 0.02
C TRP A 169 19.17 4.88 0.16
N LEU A 170 19.26 3.72 0.82
CA LEU A 170 20.52 2.98 0.99
C LEU A 170 21.11 2.60 -0.38
N VAL A 171 20.32 2.04 -1.29
CA VAL A 171 20.78 1.68 -2.63
C VAL A 171 21.33 2.89 -3.38
N GLN A 172 20.69 4.04 -3.30
CA GLN A 172 21.14 5.27 -3.95
C GLN A 172 22.44 5.82 -3.37
N HIS A 173 22.70 5.64 -2.07
CA HIS A 173 23.84 6.22 -1.37
C HIS A 173 24.97 5.21 -1.09
N ALA A 174 24.75 3.91 -1.30
CA ALA A 174 25.75 2.86 -1.07
C ALA A 174 27.12 3.13 -1.70
N PRO A 175 27.25 3.60 -2.96
CA PRO A 175 28.55 3.91 -3.55
C PRO A 175 29.33 5.01 -2.83
N ALA A 176 28.61 6.00 -2.28
CA ALA A 176 29.22 7.10 -1.55
C ALA A 176 29.65 6.67 -0.12
N LEU A 177 28.87 5.79 0.50
CA LEU A 177 29.18 5.24 1.83
C LEU A 177 30.42 4.34 1.79
N MET A 178 30.54 3.49 0.77
CA MET A 178 31.71 2.60 0.59
C MET A 178 33.01 3.39 0.35
N ARG A 179 32.95 4.53 -0.35
CA ARG A 179 34.12 5.38 -0.59
C ARG A 179 34.62 6.14 0.65
N ARG A 180 33.79 6.28 1.69
CA ARG A 180 34.18 6.96 2.95
C ARG A 180 34.82 6.01 3.96
N SER A 181 34.68 4.69 3.75
CA SER A 181 35.24 3.65 4.64
C SER A 181 36.58 3.08 4.15
N SER A 182 37.05 3.49 2.98
CA SER A 182 38.39 3.19 2.40
C SER A 182 39.30 4.41 2.56
#